data_15e3db428415c34340e5bfafa7f3eaad
#
_entry.id   15e3db428415c34340e5bfafa7f3eaad
#
_cell.length_a   1.000
_cell.length_b   1.000
_cell.length_c   1.000
_cell.angle_alpha   90.00
_cell.angle_beta   90.00
_cell.angle_gamma   90.00
#
_symmetry.space_group_name_H-M   'P 1'
#
loop_
_entity.id
_entity.type
_entity.pdbx_description
1 polymer ?
#
loop_
_entity_poly.entity_id
_entity_poly.type
_entity_poly.pdbx_seq_one_letter_code
_entity_poly.pdbx_strand_id
1 'polypeptide(L)'
;MEDFIFRGFLSSSLLLSLYVVFRVAHTFWLKPRSQEKRLRKQGIRGTSYKLLNGDKKEFARSSKEARSRPIALNQEIAPRVLPFFYKMVQIYGKVSLCWMGTRPSLLLADPELVRLVLTDTSGHIIKQPRNALVGLLQLGVSTLEGDKWAKRRRLMTPAFHAERLRGMIPAFSACCCDLVQRWKKLAGPQGSCELDVANEFNILASDVIARAAFGSSYEEGKKIFDLQKDQVILVLEAFYSIYFPGLRFIPSKKNKKRYSIDREIKAALRNIIHKKERAMQNGDSGDADLLGLLLQGRDDADNDMKIEDVIEECKLFFFAGQETTANLLTWTLIVLSIHPVWQEKAREEVLQICGNRAPDIDSIKQLRIVSMILNEVLRLYPPVNLLYRHTLKETSIRGMSIPAGVDLLLPFLFLHYDPEYWGDNAEEFKPERFSEGVSKASKDEIAFYPFGWGPRFCLGQNFALTEAKMALTMILQNFWFELSPSYTHAPCNVITLQPQHGAPIILHQL
;
A
#
# COMPACT_ATOMS: atom_id res chain seq x y z
N MET A 1 -9.45 0.02 64.44
CA MET A 1 -9.44 -0.80 63.20
C MET A 1 -9.77 0.06 61.96
N GLU A 2 -10.77 0.91 62.00
CA GLU A 2 -11.15 1.81 60.89
C GLU A 2 -10.04 2.80 60.51
N ASP A 3 -9.39 3.44 61.44
CA ASP A 3 -8.27 4.35 61.21
C ASP A 3 -7.07 3.68 60.53
N PHE A 4 -6.78 2.44 60.86
CA PHE A 4 -5.70 1.68 60.23
C PHE A 4 -6.02 1.30 58.78
N ILE A 5 -7.27 0.92 58.52
CA ILE A 5 -7.77 0.61 57.19
C ILE A 5 -7.78 1.88 56.30
N PHE A 6 -8.25 3.00 56.90
CA PHE A 6 -8.28 4.29 56.18
C PHE A 6 -6.88 4.81 55.80
N ARG A 7 -5.92 4.73 56.76
CA ARG A 7 -4.50 5.09 56.48
C ARG A 7 -3.86 4.17 55.44
N GLY A 8 -4.16 2.85 55.51
CA GLY A 8 -3.73 1.88 54.50
C GLY A 8 -4.27 2.22 53.10
N PHE A 9 -5.55 2.59 53.03
CA PHE A 9 -6.18 3.00 51.74
C PHE A 9 -5.57 4.30 51.18
N LEU A 10 -5.35 5.29 52.04
CA LEU A 10 -4.71 6.56 51.68
C LEU A 10 -3.28 6.34 51.15
N SER A 11 -2.49 5.53 51.88
CA SER A 11 -1.11 5.21 51.46
C SER A 11 -1.08 4.45 50.13
N SER A 12 -1.97 3.49 49.94
CA SER A 12 -2.08 2.74 48.67
C SER A 12 -2.51 3.62 47.52
N SER A 13 -3.44 4.55 47.72
CA SER A 13 -3.89 5.53 46.74
C SER A 13 -2.77 6.48 46.36
N LEU A 14 -1.98 6.96 47.33
CA LEU A 14 -0.80 7.82 47.09
C LEU A 14 0.26 7.09 46.27
N LEU A 15 0.59 5.85 46.65
CA LEU A 15 1.56 5.02 45.93
C LEU A 15 1.11 4.76 44.48
N LEU A 16 -0.16 4.45 44.27
CA LEU A 16 -0.74 4.27 42.95
C LEU A 16 -0.63 5.58 42.11
N SER A 17 -0.96 6.71 42.71
CA SER A 17 -0.86 8.02 42.09
C SER A 17 0.58 8.36 41.70
N LEU A 18 1.52 8.13 42.59
CA LEU A 18 2.96 8.32 42.30
C LEU A 18 3.46 7.39 41.21
N TYR A 19 3.02 6.12 41.24
CA TYR A 19 3.33 5.17 40.16
C TYR A 19 2.79 5.63 38.83
N VAL A 20 1.54 6.09 38.75
CA VAL A 20 0.93 6.62 37.52
C VAL A 20 1.69 7.85 37.00
N VAL A 21 2.01 8.80 37.92
CA VAL A 21 2.81 10.00 37.53
C VAL A 21 4.18 9.59 37.02
N PHE A 22 4.86 8.66 37.70
CA PHE A 22 6.15 8.16 37.22
C PHE A 22 6.03 7.47 35.87
N ARG A 23 5.03 6.62 35.65
CA ARG A 23 4.78 5.95 34.36
C ARG A 23 4.51 6.93 33.25
N VAL A 24 3.73 7.97 33.52
CA VAL A 24 3.48 9.06 32.57
C VAL A 24 4.77 9.82 32.26
N ALA A 25 5.49 10.28 33.28
CA ALA A 25 6.76 10.98 33.10
C ALA A 25 7.81 10.12 32.36
N HIS A 26 7.90 8.83 32.71
CA HIS A 26 8.80 7.90 32.02
C HIS A 26 8.41 7.74 30.56
N THR A 27 7.14 7.49 30.25
CA THR A 27 6.67 7.20 28.88
C THR A 27 6.77 8.42 27.96
N PHE A 28 6.40 9.58 28.48
CA PHE A 28 6.28 10.79 27.67
C PHE A 28 7.50 11.74 27.72
N TRP A 29 8.43 11.52 28.65
CA TRP A 29 9.57 12.41 28.83
C TRP A 29 10.92 11.69 28.90
N LEU A 30 11.09 10.78 29.88
CA LEU A 30 12.40 10.18 30.15
C LEU A 30 12.83 9.21 29.04
N LYS A 31 11.96 8.29 28.62
CA LYS A 31 12.25 7.29 27.59
C LYS A 31 12.59 7.94 26.25
N PRO A 32 11.76 8.87 25.70
CA PRO A 32 12.10 9.53 24.44
C PRO A 32 13.44 10.26 24.47
N ARG A 33 13.73 11.01 25.52
CA ARG A 33 15.01 11.73 25.66
C ARG A 33 16.20 10.78 25.80
N SER A 34 16.05 9.68 26.52
CA SER A 34 17.11 8.67 26.60
C SER A 34 17.39 8.05 25.24
N GLN A 35 16.36 7.71 24.47
CA GLN A 35 16.50 7.17 23.10
C GLN A 35 17.14 8.22 22.16
N GLU A 36 16.72 9.49 22.25
CA GLU A 36 17.36 10.58 21.50
C GLU A 36 18.87 10.67 21.77
N LYS A 37 19.24 10.70 23.05
CA LYS A 37 20.64 10.75 23.46
C LYS A 37 21.47 9.58 22.95
N ARG A 38 20.90 8.36 22.96
CA ARG A 38 21.57 7.15 22.44
C ARG A 38 21.80 7.20 20.94
N LEU A 39 20.79 7.65 20.17
CA LEU A 39 20.89 7.76 18.71
C LEU A 39 21.84 8.88 18.30
N ARG A 40 21.76 10.05 18.96
CA ARG A 40 22.66 11.18 18.67
C ARG A 40 24.13 10.89 18.99
N LYS A 41 24.43 10.08 20.02
CA LYS A 41 25.81 9.66 20.32
C LYS A 41 26.47 8.88 19.19
N GLN A 42 25.69 8.30 18.28
CA GLN A 42 26.16 7.58 17.10
C GLN A 42 26.26 8.47 15.86
N GLY A 43 26.14 9.79 16.01
CA GLY A 43 26.22 10.74 14.89
C GLY A 43 24.90 10.91 14.12
N ILE A 44 23.81 10.23 14.52
CA ILE A 44 22.53 10.36 13.82
C ILE A 44 21.94 11.75 14.08
N ARG A 45 21.77 12.52 13.01
CA ARG A 45 21.21 13.88 13.03
C ARG A 45 19.69 13.83 12.86
N GLY A 46 19.02 14.92 13.24
CA GLY A 46 17.58 15.04 13.05
C GLY A 46 16.92 16.04 13.99
N THR A 47 15.59 16.02 14.05
CA THR A 47 14.81 16.90 14.94
C THR A 47 14.95 16.48 16.39
N SER A 48 14.74 17.44 17.29
CA SER A 48 14.70 17.18 18.75
C SER A 48 13.28 16.77 19.17
N TYR A 49 13.21 15.94 20.20
CA TYR A 49 11.93 15.53 20.76
C TYR A 49 11.11 16.70 21.29
N LYS A 50 9.87 16.81 20.82
CA LYS A 50 8.87 17.76 21.32
C LYS A 50 7.77 16.98 22.04
N LEU A 51 7.47 17.37 23.28
CA LEU A 51 6.55 16.65 24.17
C LEU A 51 5.22 16.29 23.48
N LEU A 52 4.82 15.02 23.56
CA LEU A 52 3.59 14.41 23.04
C LEU A 52 3.47 14.44 21.51
N ASN A 53 3.73 15.53 20.87
CA ASN A 53 3.48 15.73 19.44
C ASN A 53 4.62 15.27 18.54
N GLY A 54 5.88 15.33 19.04
CA GLY A 54 7.03 15.17 18.16
C GLY A 54 6.94 16.14 16.97
N ASP A 55 7.11 15.64 15.78
CA ASP A 55 7.05 16.41 14.53
C ASP A 55 5.69 16.34 13.81
N LYS A 56 4.66 15.74 14.42
CA LYS A 56 3.32 15.57 13.78
C LYS A 56 2.72 16.88 13.27
N LYS A 57 2.90 17.99 13.99
CA LYS A 57 2.39 19.29 13.55
C LYS A 57 3.09 19.79 12.30
N GLU A 58 4.43 19.64 12.23
CA GLU A 58 5.22 20.01 11.07
C GLU A 58 4.89 19.11 9.87
N PHE A 59 4.78 17.80 10.11
CA PHE A 59 4.35 16.82 9.10
C PHE A 59 2.98 17.20 8.51
N ALA A 60 1.99 17.49 9.36
CA ALA A 60 0.65 17.86 8.90
C ALA A 60 0.65 19.20 8.14
N ARG A 61 1.45 20.20 8.60
CA ARG A 61 1.58 21.49 7.96
C ARG A 61 2.21 21.35 6.57
N SER A 62 3.35 20.68 6.46
CA SER A 62 4.05 20.51 5.18
C SER A 62 3.23 19.69 4.19
N SER A 63 2.49 18.67 4.66
CA SER A 63 1.57 17.90 3.82
C SER A 63 0.40 18.73 3.31
N LYS A 64 -0.18 19.60 4.16
CA LYS A 64 -1.26 20.51 3.77
C LYS A 64 -0.76 21.54 2.75
N GLU A 65 0.41 22.12 2.98
CA GLU A 65 1.03 23.09 2.08
C GLU A 65 1.34 22.47 0.71
N ALA A 66 1.97 21.30 0.69
CA ALA A 66 2.27 20.59 -0.55
C ALA A 66 0.99 20.26 -1.37
N ARG A 67 -0.11 19.89 -0.69
CA ARG A 67 -1.38 19.59 -1.36
C ARG A 67 -2.14 20.81 -1.86
N SER A 68 -1.79 22.01 -1.42
CA SER A 68 -2.51 23.24 -1.79
C SER A 68 -2.22 23.74 -3.21
N ARG A 69 -1.17 23.23 -3.86
CA ARG A 69 -0.77 23.66 -5.22
C ARG A 69 -0.45 22.43 -6.08
N PRO A 70 -0.83 22.43 -7.37
CA PRO A 70 -0.35 21.43 -8.32
C PRO A 70 1.15 21.60 -8.59
N ILE A 71 1.73 20.65 -9.29
CA ILE A 71 3.12 20.72 -9.78
C ILE A 71 3.15 20.57 -11.31
N ALA A 72 4.27 20.91 -11.93
CA ALA A 72 4.46 20.68 -13.36
C ALA A 72 4.60 19.18 -13.66
N LEU A 73 4.22 18.78 -14.87
CA LEU A 73 4.23 17.37 -15.31
C LEU A 73 5.63 16.73 -15.31
N ASN A 74 6.67 17.53 -15.50
CA ASN A 74 8.07 17.10 -15.53
C ASN A 74 8.79 17.31 -14.18
N GLN A 75 8.09 17.65 -13.13
CA GLN A 75 8.69 17.93 -11.82
C GLN A 75 8.74 16.66 -10.96
N GLU A 76 9.85 16.47 -10.23
CA GLU A 76 9.98 15.42 -9.22
C GLU A 76 8.81 15.46 -8.23
N ILE A 77 8.17 14.31 -8.02
CA ILE A 77 6.99 14.22 -7.15
C ILE A 77 7.33 14.05 -5.66
N ALA A 78 8.55 13.64 -5.33
CA ALA A 78 8.94 13.31 -3.96
C ALA A 78 8.76 14.48 -2.97
N PRO A 79 9.10 15.75 -3.31
CA PRO A 79 8.87 16.91 -2.43
C PRO A 79 7.38 17.17 -2.15
N ARG A 80 6.50 16.79 -3.08
CA ARG A 80 5.04 16.94 -2.92
C ARG A 80 4.40 15.78 -2.16
N VAL A 81 4.83 14.56 -2.45
CA VAL A 81 4.23 13.34 -1.90
C VAL A 81 4.67 13.07 -0.46
N LEU A 82 5.94 13.33 -0.16
CA LEU A 82 6.56 13.11 1.16
C LEU A 82 7.31 14.36 1.67
N PRO A 83 6.69 15.56 1.70
CA PRO A 83 7.37 16.84 1.88
C PRO A 83 8.20 16.95 3.16
N PHE A 84 7.67 16.47 4.28
CA PHE A 84 8.37 16.47 5.56
C PHE A 84 9.62 15.58 5.52
N PHE A 85 9.50 14.37 5.02
CA PHE A 85 10.63 13.43 4.96
C PHE A 85 11.66 13.84 3.92
N TYR A 86 11.24 14.41 2.79
CA TYR A 86 12.14 14.97 1.80
C TYR A 86 13.02 16.08 2.40
N LYS A 87 12.41 17.01 3.11
CA LYS A 87 13.13 18.06 3.85
C LYS A 87 14.10 17.47 4.89
N MET A 88 13.72 16.39 5.57
CA MET A 88 14.58 15.70 6.53
C MET A 88 15.85 15.17 5.86
N VAL A 89 15.73 14.52 4.69
CA VAL A 89 16.89 14.02 3.93
C VAL A 89 17.78 15.17 3.48
N GLN A 90 17.20 16.26 2.98
CA GLN A 90 17.98 17.43 2.52
C GLN A 90 18.78 18.08 3.65
N ILE A 91 18.24 18.18 4.85
CA ILE A 91 18.89 18.85 5.98
C ILE A 91 19.85 17.94 6.74
N TYR A 92 19.46 16.69 6.96
CA TYR A 92 20.14 15.81 7.90
C TYR A 92 20.81 14.60 7.23
N GLY A 93 20.55 14.36 5.93
CA GLY A 93 21.10 13.25 5.14
C GLY A 93 20.20 12.04 5.08
N LYS A 94 20.67 11.01 4.34
CA LYS A 94 19.92 9.77 4.04
C LYS A 94 19.51 8.96 5.29
N VAL A 95 20.23 9.16 6.42
CA VAL A 95 19.86 8.58 7.73
C VAL A 95 19.54 9.72 8.68
N SER A 96 18.28 9.87 9.06
CA SER A 96 17.86 10.98 9.88
C SER A 96 16.79 10.61 10.92
N LEU A 97 16.84 11.30 12.08
CA LEU A 97 15.92 11.07 13.21
C LEU A 97 14.78 12.08 13.18
N CYS A 98 13.54 11.59 13.24
CA CYS A 98 12.35 12.39 13.47
C CYS A 98 11.45 11.76 14.53
N TRP A 99 10.35 12.43 14.90
CA TRP A 99 9.49 12.02 16.01
C TRP A 99 8.03 11.92 15.59
N MET A 100 7.48 10.73 15.53
CA MET A 100 6.05 10.49 15.30
C MET A 100 5.30 10.36 16.63
N GLY A 101 4.98 11.51 17.23
CA GLY A 101 4.49 11.58 18.60
C GLY A 101 5.64 11.33 19.60
N THR A 102 5.48 10.33 20.45
CA THR A 102 6.50 9.95 21.45
C THR A 102 7.50 8.90 20.94
N ARG A 103 7.31 8.40 19.71
CA ARG A 103 8.17 7.35 19.15
C ARG A 103 9.25 7.98 18.27
N PRO A 104 10.53 7.67 18.53
CA PRO A 104 11.61 8.02 17.61
C PRO A 104 11.43 7.23 16.32
N SER A 105 11.70 7.88 15.21
CA SER A 105 11.58 7.29 13.88
C SER A 105 12.85 7.61 13.09
N LEU A 106 13.53 6.56 12.61
CA LEU A 106 14.69 6.70 11.74
C LEU A 106 14.25 6.60 10.29
N LEU A 107 14.46 7.66 9.54
CA LEU A 107 14.33 7.67 8.10
C LEU A 107 15.60 7.05 7.50
N LEU A 108 15.45 6.01 6.69
CA LEU A 108 16.54 5.26 6.06
C LEU A 108 16.37 5.36 4.53
N ALA A 109 16.95 6.37 3.92
CA ALA A 109 16.92 6.63 2.48
C ALA A 109 18.19 6.09 1.79
N ASP A 110 18.67 4.94 2.22
CA ASP A 110 19.82 4.23 1.68
C ASP A 110 19.38 2.82 1.30
N PRO A 111 19.60 2.35 0.05
CA PRO A 111 19.06 1.08 -0.43
C PRO A 111 19.66 -0.13 0.29
N GLU A 112 20.92 -0.10 0.70
CA GLU A 112 21.53 -1.21 1.44
C GLU A 112 20.91 -1.33 2.84
N LEU A 113 20.71 -0.19 3.56
CA LEU A 113 20.03 -0.19 4.85
C LEU A 113 18.58 -0.66 4.72
N VAL A 114 17.88 -0.23 3.67
CA VAL A 114 16.52 -0.68 3.37
C VAL A 114 16.51 -2.20 3.13
N ARG A 115 17.44 -2.74 2.35
CA ARG A 115 17.57 -4.17 2.09
C ARG A 115 17.82 -4.96 3.39
N LEU A 116 18.76 -4.50 4.22
CA LEU A 116 19.07 -5.15 5.50
C LEU A 116 17.83 -5.21 6.42
N VAL A 117 17.08 -4.11 6.51
CA VAL A 117 15.82 -4.06 7.29
C VAL A 117 14.75 -4.99 6.73
N LEU A 118 14.62 -5.09 5.41
CA LEU A 118 13.58 -5.89 4.75
C LEU A 118 13.91 -7.39 4.74
N THR A 119 15.19 -7.76 4.82
CA THR A 119 15.65 -9.17 4.86
C THR A 119 15.84 -9.69 6.27
N ASP A 120 15.62 -8.86 7.30
CA ASP A 120 15.74 -9.31 8.70
C ASP A 120 14.78 -10.45 9.03
N THR A 121 15.32 -11.56 9.51
CA THR A 121 14.60 -12.76 9.96
C THR A 121 14.79 -13.04 11.46
N SER A 122 15.54 -12.17 12.17
CA SER A 122 15.83 -12.34 13.60
C SER A 122 14.59 -12.21 14.51
N GLY A 123 13.52 -11.61 13.98
CA GLY A 123 12.35 -11.23 14.76
C GLY A 123 12.57 -9.99 15.65
N HIS A 124 13.72 -9.32 15.52
CA HIS A 124 13.98 -8.06 16.21
C HIS A 124 13.32 -6.88 15.50
N ILE A 125 13.16 -6.95 14.19
CA ILE A 125 12.49 -5.96 13.36
C ILE A 125 11.14 -6.52 12.90
N ILE A 126 10.06 -5.86 13.30
CA ILE A 126 8.69 -6.27 13.02
C ILE A 126 7.93 -5.20 12.22
N LYS A 127 6.72 -5.50 11.80
CA LYS A 127 5.78 -4.48 11.28
C LYS A 127 5.50 -3.44 12.38
N GLN A 128 5.32 -2.19 11.97
CA GLN A 128 4.99 -1.13 12.93
C GLN A 128 3.68 -1.46 13.66
N PRO A 129 3.69 -1.49 15.01
CA PRO A 129 2.49 -1.72 15.80
C PRO A 129 1.43 -0.64 15.55
N ARG A 130 0.25 -1.06 15.14
CA ARG A 130 -0.89 -0.18 14.85
C ARG A 130 -1.77 0.00 16.09
N ASN A 131 -2.34 1.18 16.26
CA ASN A 131 -3.39 1.35 17.25
C ASN A 131 -4.69 0.67 16.80
N ALA A 132 -5.58 0.36 17.73
CA ALA A 132 -6.79 -0.40 17.46
C ALA A 132 -7.74 0.27 16.44
N LEU A 133 -7.74 1.60 16.34
CA LEU A 133 -8.58 2.33 15.38
C LEU A 133 -8.01 2.26 13.96
N VAL A 134 -6.69 2.25 13.82
CA VAL A 134 -6.01 2.04 12.54
C VAL A 134 -6.19 0.60 12.08
N GLY A 135 -6.20 -0.37 12.99
CA GLY A 135 -6.46 -1.77 12.69
C GLY A 135 -7.84 -2.07 12.11
N LEU A 136 -8.80 -1.16 12.24
CA LEU A 136 -10.15 -1.35 11.67
C LEU A 136 -10.17 -1.36 10.14
N LEU A 137 -9.17 -0.78 9.46
CA LEU A 137 -9.11 -0.84 8.00
C LEU A 137 -8.83 -2.25 7.52
N GLN A 138 -7.77 -2.83 8.04
CA GLN A 138 -7.32 -4.19 7.68
C GLN A 138 -6.37 -4.74 8.76
N LEU A 139 -6.43 -6.04 8.94
CA LEU A 139 -5.46 -6.83 9.70
C LEU A 139 -4.88 -7.91 8.76
N GLY A 140 -4.86 -9.18 9.20
CA GLY A 140 -4.43 -10.29 8.37
C GLY A 140 -2.91 -10.34 8.18
N VAL A 141 -2.45 -11.05 7.14
CA VAL A 141 -1.03 -11.36 6.88
C VAL A 141 -0.13 -10.13 6.80
N SER A 142 -0.68 -8.97 6.46
CA SER A 142 0.09 -7.71 6.41
C SER A 142 0.53 -7.21 7.77
N THR A 143 -0.08 -7.68 8.86
CA THR A 143 0.17 -7.22 10.24
C THR A 143 0.60 -8.34 11.19
N LEU A 144 0.45 -9.60 10.76
CA LEU A 144 0.87 -10.76 11.53
C LEU A 144 2.39 -10.87 11.62
N GLU A 145 2.89 -11.47 12.71
CA GLU A 145 4.31 -11.70 12.96
C GLU A 145 4.59 -13.15 13.37
N GLY A 146 5.86 -13.56 13.29
CA GLY A 146 6.34 -14.89 13.70
C GLY A 146 5.63 -16.04 13.01
N ASP A 147 5.38 -17.12 13.75
CA ASP A 147 4.79 -18.35 13.22
C ASP A 147 3.38 -18.16 12.65
N LYS A 148 2.58 -17.26 13.24
CA LYS A 148 1.24 -16.96 12.71
C LYS A 148 1.34 -16.35 11.29
N TRP A 149 2.28 -15.43 11.09
CA TRP A 149 2.55 -14.90 9.75
C TRP A 149 3.04 -15.98 8.80
N ALA A 150 4.00 -16.80 9.21
CA ALA A 150 4.60 -17.83 8.38
C ALA A 150 3.56 -18.86 7.91
N LYS A 151 2.72 -19.36 8.83
CA LYS A 151 1.61 -20.28 8.52
C LYS A 151 0.62 -19.65 7.55
N ARG A 152 0.17 -18.41 7.82
CA ARG A 152 -0.79 -17.71 6.99
C ARG A 152 -0.22 -17.40 5.60
N ARG A 153 1.04 -16.96 5.52
CA ARG A 153 1.73 -16.72 4.26
C ARG A 153 1.82 -17.99 3.41
N ARG A 154 2.21 -19.11 4.01
CA ARG A 154 2.32 -20.42 3.34
C ARG A 154 0.98 -20.89 2.78
N LEU A 155 -0.10 -20.73 3.54
CA LEU A 155 -1.45 -21.10 3.12
C LEU A 155 -1.90 -20.35 1.88
N MET A 156 -1.64 -19.05 1.79
CA MET A 156 -2.12 -18.20 0.71
C MET A 156 -1.21 -18.15 -0.52
N THR A 157 0.08 -18.44 -0.37
CA THR A 157 1.04 -18.35 -1.48
C THR A 157 0.63 -19.13 -2.73
N PRO A 158 0.08 -20.34 -2.63
CA PRO A 158 -0.36 -21.13 -3.79
C PRO A 158 -1.41 -20.41 -4.66
N ALA A 159 -2.29 -19.57 -4.09
CA ALA A 159 -3.27 -18.82 -4.87
C ALA A 159 -2.65 -17.89 -5.92
N PHE A 160 -1.40 -17.49 -5.73
CA PHE A 160 -0.69 -16.54 -6.60
C PHE A 160 0.40 -17.21 -7.45
N HIS A 161 0.48 -18.54 -7.47
CA HIS A 161 1.38 -19.27 -8.36
C HIS A 161 0.94 -19.17 -9.81
N ALA A 162 1.88 -19.30 -10.75
CA ALA A 162 1.64 -19.11 -12.18
C ALA A 162 0.50 -20.00 -12.73
N GLU A 163 0.37 -21.23 -12.24
CA GLU A 163 -0.69 -22.17 -12.64
C GLU A 163 -2.09 -21.64 -12.25
N ARG A 164 -2.22 -21.13 -11.00
CA ARG A 164 -3.48 -20.56 -10.54
C ARG A 164 -3.81 -19.24 -11.25
N LEU A 165 -2.80 -18.40 -11.49
CA LEU A 165 -2.96 -17.19 -12.28
C LEU A 165 -3.45 -17.49 -13.70
N ARG A 166 -2.99 -18.58 -14.33
CA ARG A 166 -3.51 -19.02 -15.63
C ARG A 166 -5.03 -19.26 -15.59
N GLY A 167 -5.52 -19.87 -14.51
CA GLY A 167 -6.96 -20.07 -14.29
C GLY A 167 -7.76 -18.77 -14.06
N MET A 168 -7.10 -17.67 -13.65
CA MET A 168 -7.75 -16.36 -13.45
C MET A 168 -7.83 -15.50 -14.72
N ILE A 169 -7.07 -15.83 -15.77
CA ILE A 169 -7.05 -15.07 -17.04
C ILE A 169 -8.44 -14.85 -17.64
N PRO A 170 -9.37 -15.83 -17.68
CA PRO A 170 -10.71 -15.58 -18.18
C PRO A 170 -11.46 -14.48 -17.41
N ALA A 171 -11.30 -14.43 -16.09
CA ALA A 171 -11.91 -13.37 -15.27
C ALA A 171 -11.30 -12.00 -15.58
N PHE A 172 -9.96 -11.90 -15.69
CA PHE A 172 -9.29 -10.67 -16.07
C PHE A 172 -9.75 -10.18 -17.45
N SER A 173 -9.79 -11.09 -18.44
CA SER A 173 -10.24 -10.77 -19.78
C SER A 173 -11.68 -10.27 -19.81
N ALA A 174 -12.59 -10.93 -19.07
CA ALA A 174 -14.00 -10.51 -19.00
C ALA A 174 -14.14 -9.10 -18.42
N CYS A 175 -13.48 -8.80 -17.30
CA CYS A 175 -13.50 -7.46 -16.71
C CYS A 175 -12.94 -6.38 -17.64
N CYS A 176 -11.85 -6.70 -18.35
CA CYS A 176 -11.26 -5.77 -19.33
C CYS A 176 -12.15 -5.59 -20.56
N CYS A 177 -12.82 -6.65 -21.04
CA CYS A 177 -13.84 -6.54 -22.10
C CYS A 177 -14.99 -5.62 -21.67
N ASP A 178 -15.50 -5.78 -20.46
CA ASP A 178 -16.56 -4.93 -19.92
C ASP A 178 -16.11 -3.46 -19.86
N LEU A 179 -14.87 -3.19 -19.45
CA LEU A 179 -14.28 -1.85 -19.47
C LEU A 179 -14.24 -1.26 -20.90
N VAL A 180 -13.67 -2.00 -21.85
CA VAL A 180 -13.53 -1.56 -23.24
C VAL A 180 -14.90 -1.29 -23.87
N GLN A 181 -15.89 -2.16 -23.64
CA GLN A 181 -17.25 -1.98 -24.14
C GLN A 181 -17.93 -0.74 -23.55
N ARG A 182 -17.76 -0.49 -22.24
CA ARG A 182 -18.27 0.75 -21.63
C ARG A 182 -17.64 1.99 -22.26
N TRP A 183 -16.33 1.98 -22.45
CA TRP A 183 -15.61 3.13 -23.06
C TRP A 183 -16.00 3.36 -24.51
N LYS A 184 -16.18 2.30 -25.31
CA LYS A 184 -16.71 2.42 -26.70
C LYS A 184 -18.11 3.03 -26.69
N LYS A 185 -18.96 2.61 -25.75
CA LYS A 185 -20.31 3.17 -25.62
C LYS A 185 -20.29 4.65 -25.22
N LEU A 186 -19.35 5.07 -24.37
CA LEU A 186 -19.16 6.46 -23.96
C LEU A 186 -18.61 7.32 -25.12
N ALA A 187 -17.67 6.79 -25.91
CA ALA A 187 -17.14 7.48 -27.09
C ALA A 187 -18.22 7.69 -28.18
N GLY A 188 -19.20 6.78 -28.26
CA GLY A 188 -20.35 6.90 -29.13
C GLY A 188 -20.01 7.09 -30.62
N PRO A 189 -20.92 7.69 -31.42
CA PRO A 189 -20.69 7.91 -32.86
C PRO A 189 -19.56 8.91 -33.16
N GLN A 190 -19.18 9.76 -32.18
CA GLN A 190 -18.12 10.74 -32.33
C GLN A 190 -16.73 10.09 -32.24
N GLY A 191 -16.63 8.84 -31.77
CA GLY A 191 -15.39 8.09 -31.62
C GLY A 191 -14.44 8.62 -30.54
N SER A 192 -14.86 9.60 -29.72
CA SER A 192 -14.03 10.16 -28.66
C SER A 192 -14.84 10.59 -27.45
N CYS A 193 -14.23 10.50 -26.26
CA CYS A 193 -14.83 10.99 -25.02
C CYS A 193 -13.75 11.37 -24.00
N GLU A 194 -14.07 12.35 -23.16
CA GLU A 194 -13.31 12.65 -21.95
C GLU A 194 -13.89 11.88 -20.76
N LEU A 195 -13.02 11.20 -19.99
CA LEU A 195 -13.43 10.50 -18.78
C LEU A 195 -12.33 10.47 -17.72
N ASP A 196 -12.72 10.33 -16.45
CA ASP A 196 -11.78 10.14 -15.34
C ASP A 196 -11.38 8.66 -15.22
N VAL A 197 -10.20 8.32 -15.77
CA VAL A 197 -9.71 6.94 -15.77
C VAL A 197 -9.39 6.42 -14.36
N ALA A 198 -9.14 7.28 -13.36
CA ALA A 198 -8.91 6.83 -12.00
C ALA A 198 -10.15 6.15 -11.41
N ASN A 199 -11.33 6.68 -11.68
CA ASN A 199 -12.58 6.05 -11.27
C ASN A 199 -12.85 4.73 -12.02
N GLU A 200 -12.61 4.71 -13.32
CA GLU A 200 -12.78 3.52 -14.17
C GLU A 200 -11.86 2.37 -13.75
N PHE A 201 -10.59 2.66 -13.43
CA PHE A 201 -9.66 1.64 -12.94
C PHE A 201 -9.96 1.17 -11.52
N ASN A 202 -10.54 2.02 -10.67
CA ASN A 202 -11.06 1.56 -9.39
C ASN A 202 -12.17 0.52 -9.58
N ILE A 203 -13.08 0.71 -10.54
CA ILE A 203 -14.13 -0.24 -10.87
C ILE A 203 -13.51 -1.53 -11.43
N LEU A 204 -12.60 -1.42 -12.41
CA LEU A 204 -11.92 -2.56 -13.03
C LEU A 204 -11.20 -3.42 -11.98
N ALA A 205 -10.31 -2.82 -11.19
CA ALA A 205 -9.53 -3.57 -10.21
C ALA A 205 -10.41 -4.17 -9.11
N SER A 206 -11.51 -3.50 -8.75
CA SER A 206 -12.51 -4.07 -7.84
C SER A 206 -13.18 -5.31 -8.41
N ASP A 207 -13.56 -5.30 -9.68
CA ASP A 207 -14.21 -6.45 -10.32
C ASP A 207 -13.23 -7.60 -10.52
N VAL A 208 -12.01 -7.30 -10.93
CA VAL A 208 -10.93 -8.29 -11.10
C VAL A 208 -10.64 -9.02 -9.79
N ILE A 209 -10.41 -8.30 -8.70
CA ILE A 209 -10.10 -8.95 -7.42
C ILE A 209 -11.31 -9.70 -6.86
N ALA A 210 -12.52 -9.18 -7.03
CA ALA A 210 -13.74 -9.86 -6.59
C ALA A 210 -13.95 -11.18 -7.32
N ARG A 211 -13.83 -11.20 -8.65
CA ARG A 211 -14.02 -12.42 -9.46
C ARG A 211 -12.87 -13.40 -9.29
N ALA A 212 -11.63 -12.94 -9.42
CA ALA A 212 -10.48 -13.82 -9.47
C ALA A 212 -10.07 -14.42 -8.12
N ALA A 213 -10.17 -13.65 -7.04
CA ALA A 213 -9.72 -14.09 -5.72
C ALA A 213 -10.84 -14.63 -4.82
N PHE A 214 -12.10 -14.21 -5.07
CA PHE A 214 -13.21 -14.53 -4.19
C PHE A 214 -14.39 -15.22 -4.89
N GLY A 215 -14.34 -15.40 -6.21
CA GLY A 215 -15.44 -16.00 -6.98
C GLY A 215 -16.76 -15.20 -6.86
N SER A 216 -16.68 -13.88 -6.59
CA SER A 216 -17.82 -12.97 -6.46
C SER A 216 -17.81 -11.95 -7.61
N SER A 217 -18.85 -11.10 -7.70
CA SER A 217 -18.91 -10.02 -8.69
C SER A 217 -18.60 -8.67 -8.07
N TYR A 218 -18.30 -7.66 -8.94
CA TYR A 218 -18.20 -6.28 -8.50
C TYR A 218 -19.44 -5.80 -7.73
N GLU A 219 -20.65 -6.12 -8.21
CA GLU A 219 -21.89 -5.70 -7.56
C GLU A 219 -22.05 -6.29 -6.15
N GLU A 220 -21.60 -7.52 -5.93
CA GLU A 220 -21.57 -8.14 -4.61
C GLU A 220 -20.51 -7.49 -3.69
N GLY A 221 -19.36 -7.12 -4.24
CA GLY A 221 -18.24 -6.48 -3.54
C GLY A 221 -18.38 -4.97 -3.38
N LYS A 222 -19.19 -4.29 -4.20
CA LYS A 222 -19.30 -2.82 -4.29
C LYS A 222 -19.48 -2.14 -2.94
N LYS A 223 -20.40 -2.67 -2.12
CA LYS A 223 -20.63 -2.13 -0.78
C LYS A 223 -19.36 -2.19 0.10
N ILE A 224 -18.54 -3.23 -0.07
CA ILE A 224 -17.29 -3.40 0.70
C ILE A 224 -16.30 -2.31 0.28
N PHE A 225 -16.11 -2.08 -1.02
CA PHE A 225 -15.19 -1.06 -1.54
C PHE A 225 -15.60 0.34 -1.12
N ASP A 226 -16.89 0.69 -1.22
CA ASP A 226 -17.42 2.00 -0.81
C ASP A 226 -17.19 2.24 0.70
N LEU A 227 -17.49 1.24 1.52
CA LEU A 227 -17.27 1.30 2.96
C LEU A 227 -15.77 1.36 3.33
N GLN A 228 -14.90 0.66 2.60
CA GLN A 228 -13.45 0.74 2.81
C GLN A 228 -12.91 2.12 2.47
N LYS A 229 -13.39 2.76 1.40
CA LYS A 229 -13.05 4.15 1.05
C LYS A 229 -13.40 5.13 2.18
N ASP A 230 -14.59 5.02 2.76
CA ASP A 230 -14.99 5.80 3.94
C ASP A 230 -14.11 5.50 5.17
N GLN A 231 -13.79 4.22 5.37
CA GLN A 231 -12.95 3.78 6.50
C GLN A 231 -11.53 4.33 6.40
N VAL A 232 -10.95 4.42 5.20
CA VAL A 232 -9.61 4.99 4.95
C VAL A 232 -9.51 6.40 5.52
N ILE A 233 -10.48 7.28 5.27
CA ILE A 233 -10.50 8.66 5.77
C ILE A 233 -10.44 8.69 7.29
N LEU A 234 -11.28 7.87 7.94
CA LEU A 234 -11.34 7.79 9.41
C LEU A 234 -10.09 7.18 10.03
N VAL A 235 -9.47 6.23 9.34
CA VAL A 235 -8.21 5.58 9.75
C VAL A 235 -7.03 6.55 9.65
N LEU A 236 -6.93 7.33 8.58
CA LEU A 236 -5.90 8.37 8.44
C LEU A 236 -6.00 9.41 9.55
N GLU A 237 -7.21 9.86 9.89
CA GLU A 237 -7.40 10.75 11.04
C GLU A 237 -6.88 10.12 12.35
N ALA A 238 -7.15 8.82 12.57
CA ALA A 238 -6.67 8.11 13.76
C ALA A 238 -5.14 7.91 13.75
N PHE A 239 -4.54 7.72 12.59
CA PHE A 239 -3.10 7.57 12.43
C PHE A 239 -2.34 8.87 12.77
N TYR A 240 -2.85 10.00 12.30
CA TYR A 240 -2.24 11.31 12.56
C TYR A 240 -2.59 11.91 13.92
N SER A 241 -3.64 11.45 14.59
CA SER A 241 -4.03 11.92 15.92
C SER A 241 -3.10 11.36 17.03
N ILE A 242 -3.14 12.00 18.20
CA ILE A 242 -2.55 11.43 19.40
C ILE A 242 -3.53 10.37 19.92
N TYR A 243 -3.06 9.13 20.00
CA TYR A 243 -3.86 8.00 20.48
C TYR A 243 -3.52 7.64 21.93
N PHE A 244 -4.54 7.64 22.76
CA PHE A 244 -4.48 7.05 24.11
C PHE A 244 -5.33 5.78 24.12
N PRO A 245 -4.85 4.67 24.72
CA PRO A 245 -5.53 3.35 24.66
C PRO A 245 -7.02 3.37 25.03
N GLY A 246 -7.43 4.18 25.98
CA GLY A 246 -8.84 4.31 26.40
C GLY A 246 -9.75 5.05 25.40
N LEU A 247 -9.20 5.86 24.50
CA LEU A 247 -10.00 6.68 23.57
C LEU A 247 -10.87 5.84 22.62
N ARG A 248 -10.47 4.62 22.31
CA ARG A 248 -11.26 3.72 21.45
C ARG A 248 -12.64 3.36 22.03
N PHE A 249 -12.81 3.40 23.34
CA PHE A 249 -14.06 3.07 24.02
C PHE A 249 -15.00 4.28 24.17
N ILE A 250 -14.51 5.49 23.94
CA ILE A 250 -15.34 6.69 24.00
C ILE A 250 -16.33 6.66 22.82
N PRO A 251 -17.67 6.72 23.07
CA PRO A 251 -18.67 6.63 22.01
C PRO A 251 -18.85 7.94 21.25
N SER A 252 -17.75 8.52 20.76
CA SER A 252 -17.77 9.68 19.90
C SER A 252 -18.47 9.37 18.57
N LYS A 253 -19.02 10.40 17.87
CA LYS A 253 -19.62 10.23 16.54
C LYS A 253 -18.68 9.52 15.59
N LYS A 254 -17.38 9.87 15.59
CA LYS A 254 -16.36 9.26 14.74
C LYS A 254 -16.13 7.79 15.09
N ASN A 255 -16.00 7.44 16.36
CA ASN A 255 -15.80 6.05 16.76
C ASN A 255 -17.04 5.20 16.46
N LYS A 256 -18.26 5.73 16.71
CA LYS A 256 -19.49 5.04 16.29
C LYS A 256 -19.50 4.76 14.80
N LYS A 257 -19.15 5.76 13.94
CA LYS A 257 -19.05 5.59 12.48
C LYS A 257 -18.02 4.51 12.12
N ARG A 258 -16.80 4.55 12.70
CA ARG A 258 -15.74 3.54 12.45
C ARG A 258 -16.21 2.12 12.72
N TYR A 259 -16.81 1.89 13.88
CA TYR A 259 -17.31 0.55 14.28
C TYR A 259 -18.55 0.12 13.49
N SER A 260 -19.40 1.07 13.06
CA SER A 260 -20.52 0.76 12.16
C SER A 260 -20.03 0.25 10.81
N ILE A 261 -19.09 0.98 10.20
CA ILE A 261 -18.48 0.60 8.92
C ILE A 261 -17.80 -0.78 9.03
N ASP A 262 -17.00 -1.03 10.07
CA ASP A 262 -16.34 -2.32 10.26
C ASP A 262 -17.37 -3.47 10.38
N ARG A 263 -18.47 -3.28 11.12
CA ARG A 263 -19.54 -4.29 11.22
C ARG A 263 -20.22 -4.54 9.88
N GLU A 264 -20.47 -3.50 9.11
CA GLU A 264 -21.12 -3.62 7.80
C GLU A 264 -20.23 -4.33 6.79
N ILE A 265 -18.92 -4.01 6.75
CA ILE A 265 -17.93 -4.71 5.94
C ILE A 265 -17.90 -6.20 6.32
N LYS A 266 -17.80 -6.50 7.63
CA LYS A 266 -17.76 -7.89 8.12
C LYS A 266 -19.05 -8.64 7.80
N ALA A 267 -20.21 -7.99 7.85
CA ALA A 267 -21.47 -8.61 7.48
C ALA A 267 -21.53 -8.93 5.97
N ALA A 268 -21.09 -8.00 5.12
CA ALA A 268 -21.02 -8.23 3.67
C ALA A 268 -20.06 -9.38 3.32
N LEU A 269 -18.89 -9.42 3.95
CA LEU A 269 -17.91 -10.50 3.75
C LEU A 269 -18.43 -11.85 4.22
N ARG A 270 -19.15 -11.93 5.35
CA ARG A 270 -19.78 -13.17 5.79
C ARG A 270 -20.76 -13.72 4.76
N ASN A 271 -21.51 -12.86 4.08
CA ASN A 271 -22.41 -13.30 3.01
C ASN A 271 -21.65 -13.93 1.83
N ILE A 272 -20.53 -13.31 1.39
CA ILE A 272 -19.66 -13.87 0.34
C ILE A 272 -19.07 -15.20 0.78
N ILE A 273 -18.56 -15.27 2.01
CA ILE A 273 -17.99 -16.50 2.58
C ILE A 273 -19.04 -17.61 2.63
N HIS A 274 -20.24 -17.37 3.17
CA HIS A 274 -21.30 -18.39 3.21
C HIS A 274 -21.76 -18.86 1.84
N LYS A 275 -21.81 -17.96 0.84
CA LYS A 275 -22.10 -18.34 -0.55
C LYS A 275 -21.02 -19.30 -1.08
N LYS A 276 -19.75 -18.99 -0.81
CA LYS A 276 -18.62 -19.83 -1.21
C LYS A 276 -18.65 -21.21 -0.52
N GLU A 277 -18.88 -21.23 0.80
CA GLU A 277 -18.99 -22.49 1.56
C GLU A 277 -20.09 -23.42 0.98
N ARG A 278 -21.25 -22.88 0.63
CA ARG A 278 -22.34 -23.65 -0.01
C ARG A 278 -21.91 -24.16 -1.38
N ALA A 279 -21.25 -23.38 -2.21
CA ALA A 279 -20.75 -23.79 -3.52
C ALA A 279 -19.76 -24.96 -3.38
N MET A 280 -18.81 -24.85 -2.44
CA MET A 280 -17.85 -25.93 -2.15
C MET A 280 -18.54 -27.22 -1.68
N GLN A 281 -19.55 -27.12 -0.80
CA GLN A 281 -20.32 -28.27 -0.34
C GLN A 281 -21.11 -28.97 -1.47
N ASN A 282 -21.53 -28.21 -2.48
CA ASN A 282 -22.24 -28.74 -3.67
C ASN A 282 -21.30 -29.32 -4.74
N GLY A 283 -19.95 -29.30 -4.50
CA GLY A 283 -18.98 -29.83 -5.44
C GLY A 283 -18.61 -28.89 -6.59
N ASP A 284 -19.01 -27.62 -6.51
CA ASP A 284 -18.55 -26.61 -7.45
C ASP A 284 -17.05 -26.36 -7.26
N SER A 285 -16.27 -26.46 -8.35
CA SER A 285 -14.80 -26.49 -8.38
C SER A 285 -14.12 -25.17 -8.00
N GLY A 286 -14.73 -24.38 -7.14
CA GLY A 286 -14.20 -23.11 -6.63
C GLY A 286 -13.08 -23.23 -5.59
N ASP A 287 -12.55 -24.41 -5.32
CA ASP A 287 -11.54 -24.67 -4.26
C ASP A 287 -10.17 -24.05 -4.54
N ALA A 288 -9.99 -23.54 -5.75
CA ALA A 288 -8.70 -23.12 -6.26
C ALA A 288 -8.40 -21.64 -6.08
N ASP A 289 -9.38 -20.79 -5.75
CA ASP A 289 -9.19 -19.37 -5.52
C ASP A 289 -8.71 -19.08 -4.09
N LEU A 290 -8.36 -17.82 -3.81
CA LEU A 290 -7.84 -17.41 -2.52
C LEU A 290 -8.82 -17.71 -1.37
N LEU A 291 -10.12 -17.44 -1.56
CA LEU A 291 -11.13 -17.67 -0.54
C LEU A 291 -11.30 -19.17 -0.24
N GLY A 292 -11.29 -20.02 -1.28
CA GLY A 292 -11.32 -21.48 -1.12
C GLY A 292 -10.15 -21.98 -0.27
N LEU A 293 -8.93 -21.53 -0.56
CA LEU A 293 -7.74 -21.88 0.24
C LEU A 293 -7.83 -21.39 1.69
N LEU A 294 -8.37 -20.20 1.93
CA LEU A 294 -8.57 -19.67 3.29
C LEU A 294 -9.59 -20.51 4.07
N LEU A 295 -10.66 -20.98 3.42
CA LEU A 295 -11.67 -21.84 4.04
C LEU A 295 -11.13 -23.23 4.34
N GLN A 296 -10.40 -23.85 3.40
CA GLN A 296 -9.69 -25.10 3.64
C GLN A 296 -8.71 -24.98 4.81
N GLY A 297 -7.93 -23.88 4.86
CA GLY A 297 -7.01 -23.64 5.97
C GLY A 297 -7.69 -23.40 7.31
N ARG A 298 -8.94 -22.91 7.34
CA ARG A 298 -9.74 -22.82 8.56
C ARG A 298 -10.13 -24.20 9.10
N ASP A 299 -10.46 -25.10 8.18
CA ASP A 299 -10.93 -26.45 8.52
C ASP A 299 -9.76 -27.39 8.89
N ASP A 300 -8.52 -26.97 8.64
CA ASP A 300 -7.30 -27.66 9.05
C ASP A 300 -6.92 -27.29 10.48
N ALA A 301 -6.92 -28.28 11.39
CA ALA A 301 -6.65 -28.13 12.81
C ALA A 301 -5.25 -27.54 13.10
N ASP A 302 -4.28 -27.72 12.21
CA ASP A 302 -2.90 -27.22 12.38
C ASP A 302 -2.77 -25.72 12.17
N ASN A 303 -3.76 -25.07 11.55
CA ASN A 303 -3.67 -23.64 11.19
C ASN A 303 -4.23 -22.68 12.24
N ASP A 304 -4.95 -23.16 13.28
CA ASP A 304 -5.59 -22.31 14.33
C ASP A 304 -6.25 -21.04 13.75
N MET A 305 -7.01 -21.20 12.66
CA MET A 305 -7.63 -20.11 11.91
C MET A 305 -9.14 -20.07 12.16
N LYS A 306 -9.64 -18.94 12.65
CA LYS A 306 -11.07 -18.71 12.89
C LYS A 306 -11.73 -17.99 11.70
N ILE A 307 -13.05 -17.98 11.65
CA ILE A 307 -13.80 -17.25 10.62
C ILE A 307 -13.49 -15.75 10.61
N GLU A 308 -13.23 -15.17 11.78
CA GLU A 308 -12.80 -13.78 11.91
C GLU A 308 -11.45 -13.51 11.22
N ASP A 309 -10.53 -14.48 11.27
CA ASP A 309 -9.24 -14.39 10.57
C ASP A 309 -9.45 -14.42 9.06
N VAL A 310 -10.34 -15.29 8.57
CA VAL A 310 -10.72 -15.32 7.14
C VAL A 310 -11.29 -13.97 6.70
N ILE A 311 -12.20 -13.39 7.49
CA ILE A 311 -12.78 -12.08 7.22
C ILE A 311 -11.72 -10.98 7.16
N GLU A 312 -10.76 -10.98 8.09
CA GLU A 312 -9.68 -9.97 8.08
C GLU A 312 -8.73 -10.14 6.89
N GLU A 313 -8.44 -11.38 6.44
CA GLU A 313 -7.71 -11.61 5.20
C GLU A 313 -8.52 -11.12 3.98
N CYS A 314 -9.81 -11.41 3.91
CA CYS A 314 -10.66 -10.90 2.84
C CYS A 314 -10.66 -9.36 2.80
N LYS A 315 -10.82 -8.68 3.95
CA LYS A 315 -10.71 -7.21 4.03
C LYS A 315 -9.39 -6.70 3.46
N LEU A 316 -8.28 -7.38 3.83
CA LEU A 316 -6.94 -7.02 3.35
C LEU A 316 -6.84 -7.14 1.83
N PHE A 317 -7.27 -8.27 1.25
CA PHE A 317 -7.09 -8.52 -0.18
C PHE A 317 -8.06 -7.71 -1.05
N PHE A 318 -9.29 -7.46 -0.60
CA PHE A 318 -10.20 -6.52 -1.27
C PHE A 318 -9.56 -5.13 -1.38
N PHE A 319 -8.99 -4.62 -0.29
CA PHE A 319 -8.35 -3.32 -0.28
C PHE A 319 -7.03 -3.30 -1.07
N ALA A 320 -6.13 -4.26 -0.83
CA ALA A 320 -4.80 -4.28 -1.43
C ALA A 320 -4.83 -4.51 -2.94
N GLY A 321 -5.70 -5.43 -3.42
CA GLY A 321 -5.83 -5.74 -4.84
C GLY A 321 -6.43 -4.60 -5.64
N GLN A 322 -7.46 -3.96 -5.12
CA GLN A 322 -8.12 -2.85 -5.79
C GLN A 322 -7.26 -1.59 -5.84
N GLU A 323 -6.87 -1.07 -4.71
CA GLU A 323 -6.26 0.26 -4.58
C GLU A 323 -4.92 0.38 -5.31
N THR A 324 -4.07 -0.65 -5.24
CA THR A 324 -2.72 -0.57 -5.81
C THR A 324 -2.70 -0.72 -7.31
N THR A 325 -3.47 -1.64 -7.88
CA THR A 325 -3.51 -1.88 -9.34
C THR A 325 -4.27 -0.76 -10.06
N ALA A 326 -5.35 -0.25 -9.47
CA ALA A 326 -6.06 0.92 -10.01
C ALA A 326 -5.13 2.13 -10.14
N ASN A 327 -4.32 2.39 -9.11
CA ASN A 327 -3.36 3.50 -9.16
C ASN A 327 -2.22 3.26 -10.15
N LEU A 328 -1.70 2.03 -10.27
CA LEU A 328 -0.70 1.69 -11.29
C LEU A 328 -1.23 1.98 -12.70
N LEU A 329 -2.43 1.51 -13.02
CA LEU A 329 -3.06 1.75 -14.33
C LEU A 329 -3.35 3.23 -14.57
N THR A 330 -3.82 3.94 -13.55
CA THR A 330 -4.09 5.39 -13.62
C THR A 330 -2.82 6.17 -13.99
N TRP A 331 -1.73 5.94 -13.27
CA TRP A 331 -0.46 6.59 -13.56
C TRP A 331 0.12 6.16 -14.91
N THR A 332 -0.10 4.91 -15.32
CA THR A 332 0.34 4.42 -16.64
C THR A 332 -0.33 5.19 -17.76
N LEU A 333 -1.65 5.41 -17.70
CA LEU A 333 -2.33 6.17 -18.75
C LEU A 333 -1.93 7.66 -18.72
N ILE A 334 -1.83 8.27 -17.55
CA ILE A 334 -1.34 9.66 -17.43
C ILE A 334 0.04 9.80 -18.09
N VAL A 335 0.99 8.92 -17.76
CA VAL A 335 2.35 8.97 -18.29
C VAL A 335 2.40 8.70 -19.79
N LEU A 336 1.65 7.73 -20.29
CA LEU A 336 1.58 7.43 -21.72
C LEU A 336 0.87 8.53 -22.52
N SER A 337 -0.05 9.28 -21.91
CA SER A 337 -0.67 10.47 -22.52
C SER A 337 0.34 11.61 -22.71
N ILE A 338 1.33 11.70 -21.83
CA ILE A 338 2.42 12.70 -21.92
C ILE A 338 3.51 12.24 -22.90
N HIS A 339 3.64 10.92 -23.10
CA HIS A 339 4.69 10.30 -23.93
C HIS A 339 4.10 9.50 -25.10
N PRO A 340 3.53 10.15 -26.13
CA PRO A 340 2.81 9.47 -27.23
C PRO A 340 3.67 8.49 -28.02
N VAL A 341 4.98 8.73 -28.12
CA VAL A 341 5.92 7.80 -28.78
C VAL A 341 5.96 6.44 -28.06
N TRP A 342 5.90 6.43 -26.72
CA TRP A 342 5.86 5.20 -25.95
C TRP A 342 4.49 4.51 -26.00
N GLN A 343 3.43 5.29 -26.11
CA GLN A 343 2.08 4.75 -26.33
C GLN A 343 2.02 4.01 -27.67
N GLU A 344 2.60 4.61 -28.76
CA GLU A 344 2.63 3.99 -30.07
C GLU A 344 3.50 2.73 -30.12
N LYS A 345 4.73 2.78 -29.59
CA LYS A 345 5.58 1.59 -29.49
C LYS A 345 4.90 0.44 -28.75
N ALA A 346 4.19 0.74 -27.66
CA ALA A 346 3.44 -0.28 -26.91
C ALA A 346 2.28 -0.84 -27.74
N ARG A 347 1.58 0.00 -28.49
CA ARG A 347 0.50 -0.42 -29.41
C ARG A 347 1.02 -1.33 -30.50
N GLU A 348 2.13 -0.97 -31.15
CA GLU A 348 2.77 -1.81 -32.17
C GLU A 348 3.14 -3.18 -31.62
N GLU A 349 3.78 -3.26 -30.44
CA GLU A 349 4.07 -4.54 -29.79
C GLU A 349 2.80 -5.36 -29.53
N VAL A 350 1.76 -4.72 -28.99
CA VAL A 350 0.49 -5.36 -28.67
C VAL A 350 -0.18 -5.93 -29.92
N LEU A 351 -0.24 -5.14 -31.00
CA LEU A 351 -0.84 -5.59 -32.27
C LEU A 351 -0.02 -6.69 -32.92
N GLN A 352 1.30 -6.64 -32.83
CA GLN A 352 2.18 -7.68 -33.36
C GLN A 352 2.01 -9.02 -32.63
N ILE A 353 1.89 -9.00 -31.28
CA ILE A 353 1.83 -10.22 -30.47
C ILE A 353 0.40 -10.76 -30.35
N CYS A 354 -0.56 -9.89 -30.07
CA CYS A 354 -1.94 -10.27 -29.78
C CYS A 354 -2.91 -10.06 -30.96
N GLY A 355 -2.56 -9.20 -31.92
CA GLY A 355 -3.51 -8.73 -32.94
C GLY A 355 -4.72 -8.07 -32.27
N ASN A 356 -5.92 -8.44 -32.71
CA ASN A 356 -7.19 -7.96 -32.13
C ASN A 356 -7.80 -8.96 -31.11
N ARG A 357 -7.07 -10.01 -30.75
CA ARG A 357 -7.55 -11.01 -29.78
C ARG A 357 -7.23 -10.57 -28.35
N ALA A 358 -8.12 -10.94 -27.41
CA ALA A 358 -7.81 -10.81 -26.01
C ALA A 358 -6.51 -11.58 -25.67
N PRO A 359 -5.57 -11.00 -24.96
CA PRO A 359 -4.30 -11.64 -24.65
C PRO A 359 -4.50 -12.83 -23.70
N ASP A 360 -3.79 -13.91 -23.95
CA ASP A 360 -3.63 -15.04 -23.05
C ASP A 360 -2.35 -14.88 -22.18
N ILE A 361 -2.12 -15.83 -21.28
CA ILE A 361 -0.97 -15.77 -20.38
C ILE A 361 0.38 -15.80 -21.12
N ASP A 362 0.45 -16.48 -22.25
CA ASP A 362 1.69 -16.64 -23.00
C ASP A 362 1.98 -15.41 -23.85
N SER A 363 0.97 -14.78 -24.43
CA SER A 363 1.06 -13.44 -25.06
C SER A 363 1.52 -12.38 -24.05
N ILE A 364 0.90 -12.34 -22.86
CA ILE A 364 1.25 -11.39 -21.77
C ILE A 364 2.74 -11.50 -21.37
N LYS A 365 3.31 -12.70 -21.36
CA LYS A 365 4.73 -12.89 -21.05
C LYS A 365 5.66 -12.30 -22.12
N GLN A 366 5.24 -12.25 -23.38
CA GLN A 366 6.03 -11.74 -24.51
C GLN A 366 6.04 -10.21 -24.59
N LEU A 367 5.11 -9.51 -23.91
CA LEU A 367 4.99 -8.06 -23.90
C LEU A 367 6.17 -7.42 -23.16
N ARG A 368 7.23 -7.09 -23.88
CA ARG A 368 8.48 -6.52 -23.33
C ARG A 368 8.36 -5.01 -23.13
N ILE A 369 7.89 -4.28 -24.16
CA ILE A 369 7.72 -2.83 -24.10
C ILE A 369 6.69 -2.44 -23.04
N VAL A 370 5.54 -3.12 -23.02
CA VAL A 370 4.53 -2.95 -21.96
C VAL A 370 5.13 -3.21 -20.57
N SER A 371 5.99 -4.23 -20.45
CA SER A 371 6.65 -4.52 -19.16
C SER A 371 7.62 -3.42 -18.73
N MET A 372 8.40 -2.87 -19.67
CA MET A 372 9.32 -1.76 -19.45
C MET A 372 8.57 -0.51 -19.00
N ILE A 373 7.46 -0.19 -19.66
CA ILE A 373 6.57 0.94 -19.31
C ILE A 373 6.04 0.78 -17.87
N LEU A 374 5.45 -0.35 -17.56
CA LEU A 374 4.90 -0.60 -16.22
C LEU A 374 5.96 -0.52 -15.12
N ASN A 375 7.17 -1.05 -15.36
CA ASN A 375 8.26 -0.96 -14.40
C ASN A 375 8.73 0.50 -14.20
N GLU A 376 8.83 1.29 -15.28
CA GLU A 376 9.23 2.69 -15.17
C GLU A 376 8.14 3.54 -14.49
N VAL A 377 6.86 3.24 -14.74
CA VAL A 377 5.75 3.86 -13.99
C VAL A 377 5.81 3.46 -12.52
N LEU A 378 6.09 2.20 -12.19
CA LEU A 378 6.28 1.75 -10.80
C LEU A 378 7.49 2.41 -10.13
N ARG A 379 8.51 2.80 -10.87
CA ARG A 379 9.64 3.56 -10.36
C ARG A 379 9.24 5.01 -10.03
N LEU A 380 8.63 5.70 -10.99
CA LEU A 380 8.27 7.11 -10.84
C LEU A 380 7.04 7.33 -9.94
N TYR A 381 6.05 6.45 -10.05
CA TYR A 381 4.76 6.55 -9.35
C TYR A 381 4.41 5.26 -8.59
N PRO A 382 5.27 4.80 -7.65
CA PRO A 382 4.99 3.56 -6.92
C PRO A 382 3.74 3.73 -6.05
N PRO A 383 2.72 2.86 -6.16
CA PRO A 383 1.53 2.93 -5.31
C PRO A 383 1.88 2.94 -3.82
N VAL A 384 2.90 2.17 -3.40
CA VAL A 384 3.45 2.19 -2.05
C VAL A 384 4.80 2.87 -2.06
N ASN A 385 4.85 4.10 -1.57
CA ASN A 385 6.03 4.98 -1.63
C ASN A 385 6.87 5.00 -0.33
N LEU A 386 6.33 4.49 0.78
CA LEU A 386 6.95 4.46 2.09
C LEU A 386 6.51 3.22 2.87
N LEU A 387 7.45 2.44 3.39
CA LEU A 387 7.17 1.35 4.32
C LEU A 387 7.62 1.68 5.74
N TYR A 388 6.97 1.01 6.69
CA TYR A 388 7.24 1.15 8.12
C TYR A 388 7.68 -0.19 8.71
N ARG A 389 8.70 -0.14 9.58
CA ARG A 389 9.12 -1.24 10.46
C ARG A 389 9.28 -0.70 11.88
N HIS A 390 9.50 -1.59 12.82
CA HIS A 390 9.64 -1.26 14.23
C HIS A 390 10.63 -2.19 14.90
N THR A 391 11.53 -1.67 15.72
CA THR A 391 12.45 -2.47 16.49
C THR A 391 11.77 -2.98 17.77
N LEU A 392 11.45 -4.28 17.81
CA LEU A 392 10.91 -4.93 19.00
C LEU A 392 12.00 -5.11 20.08
N LYS A 393 13.22 -5.41 19.63
CA LYS A 393 14.41 -5.54 20.47
C LYS A 393 15.50 -4.62 19.93
N GLU A 394 16.48 -4.33 20.77
CA GLU A 394 17.70 -3.65 20.31
C GLU A 394 18.36 -4.46 19.21
N THR A 395 18.74 -3.79 18.14
CA THR A 395 19.32 -4.43 16.97
C THR A 395 20.44 -3.57 16.38
N SER A 396 21.38 -4.19 15.71
CA SER A 396 22.45 -3.52 14.98
C SER A 396 22.17 -3.58 13.48
N ILE A 397 22.17 -2.44 12.81
CA ILE A 397 22.06 -2.35 11.34
C ILE A 397 23.27 -1.58 10.85
N ARG A 398 24.16 -2.25 10.11
CA ARG A 398 25.40 -1.66 9.56
C ARG A 398 26.21 -0.88 10.62
N GLY A 399 26.36 -1.47 11.82
CA GLY A 399 27.10 -0.86 12.94
C GLY A 399 26.31 0.16 13.76
N MET A 400 25.14 0.58 13.34
CA MET A 400 24.26 1.45 14.13
C MET A 400 23.49 0.61 15.16
N SER A 401 23.67 0.87 16.45
CA SER A 401 22.86 0.26 17.52
C SER A 401 21.55 0.99 17.66
N ILE A 402 20.46 0.36 17.23
CA ILE A 402 19.11 0.93 17.27
C ILE A 402 18.37 0.35 18.48
N PRO A 403 17.96 1.18 19.44
CA PRO A 403 17.21 0.73 20.61
C PRO A 403 15.87 0.10 20.26
N ALA A 404 15.33 -0.72 21.15
CA ALA A 404 13.94 -1.18 21.05
C ALA A 404 12.96 0.00 21.11
N GLY A 405 11.90 -0.08 20.32
CA GLY A 405 10.83 0.93 20.28
C GLY A 405 11.07 2.08 19.30
N VAL A 406 11.99 1.92 18.35
CA VAL A 406 12.24 2.88 17.25
C VAL A 406 11.48 2.42 16.01
N ASP A 407 10.77 3.34 15.37
CA ASP A 407 10.18 3.10 14.05
C ASP A 407 11.24 3.32 12.95
N LEU A 408 11.25 2.46 11.93
CA LEU A 408 12.12 2.57 10.76
C LEU A 408 11.25 2.94 9.57
N LEU A 409 11.57 4.05 8.92
CA LEU A 409 10.86 4.60 7.77
C LEU A 409 11.69 4.34 6.52
N LEU A 410 11.13 3.61 5.57
CA LEU A 410 11.80 3.16 4.34
C LEU A 410 11.16 3.87 3.14
N PRO A 411 11.66 5.05 2.74
CA PRO A 411 11.06 5.87 1.69
C PRO A 411 11.48 5.39 0.30
N PHE A 412 10.80 4.38 -0.25
CA PHE A 412 11.09 3.83 -1.58
C PHE A 412 11.10 4.90 -2.67
N LEU A 413 10.18 5.86 -2.58
CA LEU A 413 10.11 6.96 -3.55
C LEU A 413 11.45 7.71 -3.67
N PHE A 414 12.15 7.94 -2.57
CA PHE A 414 13.44 8.64 -2.62
C PHE A 414 14.53 7.80 -3.29
N LEU A 415 14.50 6.46 -3.06
CA LEU A 415 15.44 5.55 -3.71
C LEU A 415 15.20 5.47 -5.22
N HIS A 416 13.93 5.56 -5.65
CA HIS A 416 13.53 5.50 -7.05
C HIS A 416 13.87 6.79 -7.84
N TYR A 417 14.11 7.89 -7.15
CA TYR A 417 14.49 9.18 -7.74
C TYR A 417 15.94 9.57 -7.48
N ASP A 418 16.73 8.74 -6.76
CA ASP A 418 18.10 9.09 -6.38
C ASP A 418 19.05 9.01 -7.60
N PRO A 419 19.68 10.12 -8.03
CA PRO A 419 20.58 10.15 -9.19
C PRO A 419 21.81 9.24 -9.01
N GLU A 420 22.20 8.93 -7.78
CA GLU A 420 23.30 8.01 -7.50
C GLU A 420 23.07 6.64 -8.12
N TYR A 421 21.80 6.15 -8.12
CA TYR A 421 21.41 4.84 -8.61
C TYR A 421 20.82 4.88 -10.03
N TRP A 422 20.14 5.97 -10.40
CA TRP A 422 19.39 6.07 -11.65
C TRP A 422 20.00 7.02 -12.68
N GLY A 423 21.11 7.74 -12.32
CA GLY A 423 21.77 8.72 -13.18
C GLY A 423 21.10 10.09 -13.19
N ASP A 424 21.71 11.03 -13.88
CA ASP A 424 21.29 12.45 -13.88
C ASP A 424 19.86 12.68 -14.44
N ASN A 425 19.32 11.71 -15.16
CA ASN A 425 17.97 11.72 -15.71
C ASN A 425 16.99 10.84 -14.88
N ALA A 426 17.22 10.71 -13.58
CA ALA A 426 16.37 9.94 -12.67
C ALA A 426 14.90 10.39 -12.65
N GLU A 427 14.63 11.67 -12.96
CA GLU A 427 13.27 12.22 -13.03
C GLU A 427 12.54 11.91 -14.33
N GLU A 428 13.26 11.55 -15.40
CA GLU A 428 12.70 11.31 -16.71
C GLU A 428 12.03 9.94 -16.83
N PHE A 429 10.92 9.89 -17.56
CA PHE A 429 10.29 8.64 -17.97
C PHE A 429 11.09 7.99 -19.11
N LYS A 430 11.83 6.96 -18.77
CA LYS A 430 12.75 6.25 -19.66
C LYS A 430 12.65 4.74 -19.53
N PRO A 431 11.62 4.11 -20.12
CA PRO A 431 11.39 2.67 -20.01
C PRO A 431 12.57 1.80 -20.45
N GLU A 432 13.46 2.29 -21.33
CA GLU A 432 14.66 1.59 -21.77
C GLU A 432 15.58 1.17 -20.61
N ARG A 433 15.49 1.80 -19.45
CA ARG A 433 16.22 1.36 -18.24
C ARG A 433 15.97 -0.11 -17.92
N PHE A 434 14.77 -0.60 -18.25
CA PHE A 434 14.33 -1.96 -18.00
C PHE A 434 14.49 -2.91 -19.20
N SER A 435 15.21 -2.52 -20.25
CA SER A 435 15.43 -3.33 -21.46
C SER A 435 16.15 -4.66 -21.19
N GLU A 436 17.06 -4.67 -20.22
CA GLU A 436 17.80 -5.85 -19.77
C GLU A 436 17.21 -6.52 -18.51
N GLY A 437 16.01 -6.08 -18.11
CA GLY A 437 15.32 -6.56 -16.91
C GLY A 437 15.55 -5.69 -15.67
N VAL A 438 14.79 -6.01 -14.61
CA VAL A 438 14.76 -5.22 -13.37
C VAL A 438 16.12 -5.19 -12.68
N SER A 439 16.86 -6.31 -12.69
CA SER A 439 18.15 -6.45 -11.99
C SER A 439 19.27 -5.56 -12.54
N LYS A 440 19.11 -5.09 -13.79
CA LYS A 440 20.11 -4.23 -14.45
C LYS A 440 19.62 -2.80 -14.71
N ALA A 441 18.44 -2.48 -14.23
CA ALA A 441 17.81 -1.19 -14.51
C ALA A 441 18.45 -0.01 -13.76
N SER A 442 19.04 -0.26 -12.60
CA SER A 442 19.78 0.74 -11.81
C SER A 442 21.26 0.38 -11.71
N LYS A 443 22.10 1.33 -11.36
CA LYS A 443 23.53 1.09 -11.11
C LYS A 443 23.76 0.10 -9.96
N ASP A 444 22.81 0.02 -9.05
CA ASP A 444 22.77 -0.92 -7.95
C ASP A 444 21.44 -1.67 -8.00
N GLU A 445 21.49 -3.01 -8.10
CA GLU A 445 20.31 -3.88 -8.21
C GLU A 445 19.31 -3.73 -7.07
N ILE A 446 19.72 -3.13 -5.95
CA ILE A 446 18.91 -2.98 -4.74
C ILE A 446 18.15 -1.65 -4.66
N ALA A 447 18.12 -0.82 -5.71
CA ALA A 447 17.46 0.50 -5.68
C ALA A 447 16.00 0.51 -6.15
N PHE A 448 15.39 -0.64 -6.49
CA PHE A 448 14.03 -0.76 -7.01
C PHE A 448 13.14 -1.68 -6.15
N TYR A 449 12.18 -1.10 -5.43
CA TYR A 449 11.37 -1.80 -4.42
C TYR A 449 9.84 -1.63 -4.57
N PRO A 450 9.23 -1.61 -5.77
CA PRO A 450 7.81 -1.30 -5.91
C PRO A 450 6.89 -2.32 -5.23
N PHE A 451 7.37 -3.56 -5.05
CA PHE A 451 6.66 -4.65 -4.37
C PHE A 451 7.27 -5.02 -3.01
N GLY A 452 8.16 -4.17 -2.48
CA GLY A 452 8.95 -4.50 -1.30
C GLY A 452 10.08 -5.49 -1.59
N TRP A 453 10.61 -6.13 -0.55
CA TRP A 453 11.75 -7.05 -0.66
C TRP A 453 11.75 -8.08 0.48
N GLY A 454 12.54 -9.15 0.31
CA GLY A 454 12.75 -10.17 1.33
C GLY A 454 11.53 -11.06 1.60
N PRO A 455 11.45 -11.71 2.77
CA PRO A 455 10.39 -12.69 3.07
C PRO A 455 8.97 -12.10 2.98
N ARG A 456 8.84 -10.79 3.15
CA ARG A 456 7.55 -10.07 3.15
C ARG A 456 7.28 -9.30 1.86
N PHE A 457 7.92 -9.69 0.75
CA PHE A 457 7.61 -9.11 -0.56
C PHE A 457 6.12 -9.31 -0.92
N CYS A 458 5.61 -8.52 -1.86
CA CYS A 458 4.20 -8.56 -2.26
C CYS A 458 3.78 -9.95 -2.75
N LEU A 459 2.74 -10.51 -2.13
CA LEU A 459 2.19 -11.80 -2.53
C LEU A 459 1.51 -11.73 -3.90
N GLY A 460 0.84 -10.59 -4.18
CA GLY A 460 0.08 -10.35 -5.41
C GLY A 460 0.89 -9.73 -6.55
N GLN A 461 2.24 -9.71 -6.51
CA GLN A 461 3.03 -9.07 -7.56
C GLN A 461 2.69 -9.57 -8.96
N ASN A 462 2.71 -10.87 -9.17
CA ASN A 462 2.41 -11.46 -10.48
C ASN A 462 0.94 -11.26 -10.88
N PHE A 463 0.02 -11.29 -9.93
CA PHE A 463 -1.40 -10.98 -10.14
C PHE A 463 -1.55 -9.55 -10.66
N ALA A 464 -1.03 -8.56 -9.94
CA ALA A 464 -1.13 -7.14 -10.29
C ALA A 464 -0.48 -6.81 -11.64
N LEU A 465 0.70 -7.38 -11.92
CA LEU A 465 1.38 -7.16 -13.21
C LEU A 465 0.64 -7.84 -14.38
N THR A 466 0.05 -9.01 -14.16
CA THR A 466 -0.76 -9.70 -15.18
C THR A 466 -2.03 -8.92 -15.48
N GLU A 467 -2.73 -8.46 -14.44
CA GLU A 467 -3.90 -7.60 -14.55
C GLU A 467 -3.58 -6.31 -15.31
N ALA A 468 -2.50 -5.61 -14.89
CA ALA A 468 -2.10 -4.35 -15.51
C ALA A 468 -1.72 -4.52 -16.99
N LYS A 469 -0.99 -5.58 -17.34
CA LYS A 469 -0.64 -5.90 -18.72
C LYS A 469 -1.88 -6.22 -19.56
N MET A 470 -2.79 -7.04 -19.04
CA MET A 470 -4.05 -7.37 -19.71
C MET A 470 -4.86 -6.11 -20.01
N ALA A 471 -5.08 -5.28 -19.00
CA ALA A 471 -5.86 -4.06 -19.13
C ALA A 471 -5.21 -3.08 -20.13
N LEU A 472 -3.92 -2.81 -19.99
CA LEU A 472 -3.21 -1.91 -20.90
C LEU A 472 -3.20 -2.43 -22.33
N THR A 473 -3.00 -3.74 -22.56
CA THR A 473 -3.08 -4.38 -23.88
C THR A 473 -4.43 -4.14 -24.54
N MET A 474 -5.52 -4.45 -23.84
CA MET A 474 -6.87 -4.32 -24.41
C MET A 474 -7.27 -2.86 -24.61
N ILE A 475 -6.77 -1.93 -23.81
CA ILE A 475 -6.96 -0.49 -24.02
C ILE A 475 -6.22 -0.06 -25.29
N LEU A 476 -4.94 -0.41 -25.48
CA LEU A 476 -4.12 -0.03 -26.64
C LEU A 476 -4.62 -0.65 -27.95
N GLN A 477 -5.28 -1.81 -27.91
CA GLN A 477 -5.93 -2.41 -29.08
C GLN A 477 -7.15 -1.63 -29.59
N ASN A 478 -7.78 -0.84 -28.71
CA ASN A 478 -9.08 -0.23 -29.00
C ASN A 478 -9.08 1.29 -29.00
N PHE A 479 -8.07 1.90 -28.35
CA PHE A 479 -8.03 3.34 -28.15
C PHE A 479 -6.60 3.88 -28.27
N TRP A 480 -6.48 5.09 -28.79
CA TRP A 480 -5.38 5.97 -28.44
C TRP A 480 -5.93 7.06 -27.49
N PHE A 481 -5.05 7.69 -26.75
CA PHE A 481 -5.49 8.62 -25.72
C PHE A 481 -4.48 9.72 -25.46
N GLU A 482 -4.98 10.87 -25.02
CA GLU A 482 -4.21 12.05 -24.67
C GLU A 482 -4.68 12.64 -23.34
N LEU A 483 -3.82 13.45 -22.71
CA LEU A 483 -4.14 14.08 -21.45
C LEU A 483 -5.16 15.19 -21.69
N SER A 484 -6.26 15.21 -20.92
CA SER A 484 -7.23 16.28 -21.01
C SER A 484 -6.61 17.63 -20.60
N PRO A 485 -6.97 18.75 -21.26
CA PRO A 485 -6.61 20.08 -20.79
C PRO A 485 -7.13 20.40 -19.37
N SER A 486 -8.14 19.67 -18.90
CA SER A 486 -8.68 19.80 -17.54
C SER A 486 -7.83 19.09 -16.47
N TYR A 487 -6.85 18.25 -16.87
CA TYR A 487 -6.00 17.53 -15.96
C TYR A 487 -5.12 18.46 -15.12
N THR A 488 -5.13 18.24 -13.82
CA THR A 488 -4.27 18.96 -12.89
C THR A 488 -3.28 18.00 -12.24
N HIS A 489 -1.98 18.15 -12.51
CA HIS A 489 -0.96 17.24 -11.97
C HIS A 489 -0.72 17.49 -10.47
N ALA A 490 -1.28 16.63 -9.67
CA ALA A 490 -1.28 16.74 -8.22
C ALA A 490 -1.15 15.36 -7.54
N PRO A 491 0.02 14.68 -7.66
CA PRO A 491 0.25 13.43 -6.95
C PRO A 491 0.12 13.61 -5.44
N CYS A 492 -0.64 12.76 -4.77
CA CYS A 492 -0.76 12.81 -3.32
C CYS A 492 -0.76 11.41 -2.69
N ASN A 493 -0.21 11.32 -1.49
CA ASN A 493 -0.23 10.09 -0.71
C ASN A 493 -1.43 10.13 0.26
N VAL A 494 -2.38 9.22 0.08
CA VAL A 494 -3.48 8.99 1.03
C VAL A 494 -3.16 7.76 1.87
N ILE A 495 -3.16 6.57 1.32
CA ILE A 495 -2.48 5.36 1.79
C ILE A 495 -1.55 4.90 0.68
N THR A 496 -2.01 4.99 -0.54
CA THR A 496 -1.29 4.81 -1.79
C THR A 496 -1.11 6.14 -2.50
N LEU A 497 -0.21 6.16 -3.48
CA LEU A 497 0.03 7.31 -4.35
C LEU A 497 -1.08 7.41 -5.40
N GLN A 498 -1.84 8.48 -5.37
CA GLN A 498 -2.96 8.70 -6.29
C GLN A 498 -3.02 10.16 -6.77
N PRO A 499 -3.67 10.45 -7.92
CA PRO A 499 -3.93 11.82 -8.34
C PRO A 499 -5.01 12.46 -7.44
N GLN A 500 -4.74 13.65 -6.94
CA GLN A 500 -5.61 14.37 -5.99
C GLN A 500 -6.96 14.79 -6.60
N HIS A 501 -6.98 15.05 -7.89
CA HIS A 501 -8.13 15.63 -8.61
C HIS A 501 -8.67 14.71 -9.71
N GLY A 502 -8.43 13.40 -9.60
CA GLY A 502 -8.75 12.45 -10.65
C GLY A 502 -7.75 12.47 -11.80
N ALA A 503 -8.07 11.74 -12.84
CA ALA A 503 -7.23 11.59 -14.04
C ALA A 503 -8.07 11.71 -15.32
N PRO A 504 -8.55 12.91 -15.66
CA PRO A 504 -9.29 13.13 -16.89
C PRO A 504 -8.37 12.94 -18.11
N ILE A 505 -8.79 12.05 -19.01
CA ILE A 505 -8.10 11.67 -20.24
C ILE A 505 -9.12 11.71 -21.37
N ILE A 506 -8.70 12.14 -22.56
CA ILE A 506 -9.49 12.07 -23.79
C ILE A 506 -9.13 10.76 -24.48
N LEU A 507 -10.12 9.90 -24.63
CA LEU A 507 -10.00 8.65 -25.39
C LEU A 507 -10.49 8.86 -26.83
N HIS A 508 -9.78 8.24 -27.77
CA HIS A 508 -10.17 8.18 -29.17
C HIS A 508 -10.21 6.72 -29.60
N GLN A 509 -11.35 6.29 -30.12
CA GLN A 509 -11.53 4.92 -30.60
C GLN A 509 -10.75 4.70 -31.90
N LEU A 510 -10.09 3.55 -32.02
CA LEU A 510 -9.37 3.11 -33.21
C LEU A 510 -10.29 2.41 -34.22
#